data_28e1be1bb22d1c02a2d33e8b62aca3d3
#
_entry.id   28e1be1bb22d1c02a2d33e8b62aca3d3
#
_cell.length_a   1.000
_cell.length_b   1.000
_cell.length_c   1.000
_cell.angle_alpha   90.00
_cell.angle_beta   90.00
_cell.angle_gamma   90.00
#
_symmetry.space_group_name_H-M   'P 1'
#
loop_
_entity.id
_entity.type
_entity.pdbx_description
1 polymer ?
#
loop_
_entity_poly.entity_id
_entity_poly.type
_entity_poly.pdbx_seq_one_letter_code
_entity_poly.pdbx_strand_id
1 'polypeptide(L)'
;RAKGAYIYDVDGNSYLDYVASWGAIILGHADSGLIKEVIDALENGTSFGACHPNEIELAKLITEAFPSIELLRLTSSGTEATMSAIRLARGYTGKNGVIKFRGCYHGHVDSLLVKAGSGLATFGVPDSKGVPYDLAKHTHIAEFNHIDSVMRIVEKNKDIACVIVEPIMGNVGVVLPESNFLEDLEVLCRNAGIMIIFDEVITGFRVAFGGAQHIYNI
;
A
#
# COMPACT_ATOMS: atom_id res chain seq x y z
N ARG A 1 26.97 6.93 -2.43
CA ARG A 1 26.72 7.10 -0.98
C ARG A 1 25.62 8.12 -0.72
N ALA A 2 25.04 8.12 0.49
CA ALA A 2 24.04 9.11 0.85
C ALA A 2 24.25 9.54 2.32
N LYS A 3 23.82 10.78 2.66
CA LYS A 3 23.87 11.30 4.03
C LYS A 3 22.86 12.45 4.21
N GLY A 4 22.08 12.40 5.26
CA GLY A 4 21.01 13.37 5.51
C GLY A 4 20.04 13.43 4.33
N ALA A 5 19.85 14.59 3.75
CA ALA A 5 18.98 14.80 2.59
C ALA A 5 19.66 14.64 1.22
N TYR A 6 20.92 14.18 1.17
CA TYR A 6 21.70 14.17 -0.06
C TYR A 6 22.13 12.78 -0.49
N ILE A 7 22.06 12.53 -1.79
CA ILE A 7 22.66 11.39 -2.49
C ILE A 7 23.91 11.88 -3.25
N TYR A 8 24.93 11.04 -3.33
CA TYR A 8 26.18 11.33 -4.03
C TYR A 8 26.42 10.23 -5.05
N ASP A 9 26.69 10.63 -6.30
CA ASP A 9 27.07 9.71 -7.37
C ASP A 9 28.52 9.21 -7.24
N VAL A 10 28.98 8.45 -8.22
CA VAL A 10 30.33 7.88 -8.25
C VAL A 10 31.42 8.95 -8.53
N ASP A 11 31.02 10.05 -9.17
CA ASP A 11 31.90 11.17 -9.49
C ASP A 11 31.96 12.21 -8.35
N GLY A 12 31.18 12.01 -7.28
CA GLY A 12 31.15 12.86 -6.09
C GLY A 12 30.17 14.03 -6.16
N ASN A 13 29.36 14.14 -7.22
CA ASN A 13 28.29 15.15 -7.30
C ASN A 13 27.24 14.89 -6.26
N SER A 14 26.68 15.96 -5.68
CA SER A 14 25.63 15.88 -4.67
C SER A 14 24.27 16.27 -5.25
N TYR A 15 23.25 15.52 -4.89
CA TYR A 15 21.85 15.74 -5.30
C TYR A 15 20.96 15.74 -4.09
N LEU A 16 20.03 16.71 -4.00
CA LEU A 16 19.01 16.70 -2.97
C LEU A 16 17.99 15.59 -3.28
N ASP A 17 17.80 14.68 -2.31
CA ASP A 17 16.95 13.50 -2.48
C ASP A 17 15.48 13.82 -2.18
N TYR A 18 14.69 14.04 -3.21
CA TYR A 18 13.23 14.16 -3.12
C TYR A 18 12.48 12.81 -3.28
N VAL A 19 13.20 11.73 -3.55
CA VAL A 19 12.61 10.40 -3.70
C VAL A 19 12.50 9.69 -2.35
N ALA A 20 13.50 9.90 -1.48
CA ALA A 20 13.58 9.34 -0.14
C ALA A 20 13.27 7.82 -0.12
N SER A 21 13.84 7.08 -1.10
CA SER A 21 13.62 5.65 -1.31
C SER A 21 12.12 5.28 -1.39
N TRP A 22 11.36 6.01 -2.20
CA TRP A 22 9.90 5.87 -2.37
C TRP A 22 9.13 5.94 -1.04
N GLY A 23 9.57 6.84 -0.16
CA GLY A 23 8.91 7.08 1.13
C GLY A 23 9.50 6.32 2.31
N ALA A 24 10.40 5.36 2.12
CA ALA A 24 10.98 4.58 3.22
C ALA A 24 11.94 5.37 4.10
N ILE A 25 12.64 6.36 3.56
CA ILE A 25 13.59 7.19 4.31
C ILE A 25 12.85 8.35 5.00
N ILE A 26 12.67 8.27 6.31
CA ILE A 26 12.03 9.31 7.12
C ILE A 26 13.05 10.20 7.83
N LEU A 27 14.07 9.62 8.47
CA LEU A 27 15.08 10.33 9.25
C LEU A 27 16.22 10.90 8.39
N GLY A 28 16.19 10.64 7.08
CA GLY A 28 17.30 10.93 6.17
C GLY A 28 18.31 9.77 6.11
N HIS A 29 19.23 9.89 5.16
CA HIS A 29 20.25 8.87 4.92
C HIS A 29 21.30 8.85 6.01
N ALA A 30 21.73 7.67 6.42
CA ALA A 30 22.81 7.44 7.34
C ALA A 30 22.68 8.22 8.66
N ASP A 31 21.47 8.24 9.23
CA ASP A 31 21.25 8.78 10.57
C ASP A 31 22.11 8.03 11.60
N SER A 32 22.89 8.78 12.39
CA SER A 32 23.89 8.18 13.29
C SER A 32 23.26 7.45 14.48
N GLY A 33 22.10 7.89 14.95
CA GLY A 33 21.36 7.23 16.02
C GLY A 33 20.84 5.89 15.56
N LEU A 34 20.16 5.87 14.40
CA LEU A 34 19.64 4.64 13.80
C LEU A 34 20.76 3.63 13.48
N ILE A 35 21.89 4.10 12.90
CA ILE A 35 23.04 3.22 12.60
C ILE A 35 23.57 2.56 13.87
N LYS A 36 23.70 3.30 14.96
CA LYS A 36 24.18 2.75 16.23
C LYS A 36 23.25 1.64 16.75
N GLU A 37 21.94 1.90 16.81
CA GLU A 37 20.96 0.90 17.25
C GLU A 37 20.96 -0.36 16.37
N VAL A 38 21.15 -0.18 15.03
CA VAL A 38 21.26 -1.33 14.12
C VAL A 38 22.53 -2.14 14.39
N ILE A 39 23.67 -1.49 14.62
CA ILE A 39 24.93 -2.18 14.95
C ILE A 39 24.78 -2.96 16.25
N ASP A 40 24.25 -2.34 17.30
CA ASP A 40 24.04 -2.98 18.60
C ASP A 40 23.08 -4.19 18.48
N ALA A 41 22.05 -4.09 17.62
CA ALA A 41 21.15 -5.21 17.35
C ALA A 41 21.81 -6.36 16.58
N LEU A 42 22.70 -6.04 15.62
CA LEU A 42 23.42 -7.05 14.81
C LEU A 42 24.29 -7.97 15.65
N GLU A 43 24.85 -7.49 16.77
CA GLU A 43 25.66 -8.30 17.70
C GLU A 43 24.87 -9.45 18.32
N ASN A 44 23.53 -9.35 18.38
CA ASN A 44 22.64 -10.37 18.92
C ASN A 44 22.04 -11.29 17.84
N GLY A 45 22.37 -11.08 16.56
CA GLY A 45 21.87 -11.85 15.42
C GLY A 45 20.68 -11.19 14.73
N THR A 46 20.38 -11.65 13.52
CA THR A 46 19.40 -10.99 12.62
C THR A 46 18.26 -11.88 12.16
N SER A 47 18.32 -13.20 12.43
CA SER A 47 17.29 -14.14 11.99
C SER A 47 17.21 -15.33 12.91
N PHE A 48 16.08 -15.53 13.55
CA PHE A 48 15.94 -16.50 14.65
C PHE A 48 15.01 -17.67 14.31
N GLY A 49 14.17 -17.56 13.28
CA GLY A 49 13.12 -18.54 13.01
C GLY A 49 12.10 -18.69 14.16
N ALA A 50 12.06 -17.71 15.06
CA ALA A 50 11.20 -17.65 16.25
C ALA A 50 10.82 -16.20 16.51
N CYS A 51 9.78 -15.97 17.33
CA CYS A 51 9.36 -14.62 17.72
C CYS A 51 10.48 -13.92 18.50
N HIS A 52 10.69 -12.64 18.21
CA HIS A 52 11.68 -11.81 18.87
C HIS A 52 10.99 -10.67 19.65
N PRO A 53 11.50 -10.27 20.84
CA PRO A 53 10.91 -9.18 21.63
C PRO A 53 10.71 -7.88 20.85
N ASN A 54 11.63 -7.51 19.96
CA ASN A 54 11.52 -6.29 19.14
C ASN A 54 10.32 -6.33 18.17
N GLU A 55 9.91 -7.51 17.69
CA GLU A 55 8.69 -7.64 16.86
C GLU A 55 7.44 -7.30 17.69
N ILE A 56 7.41 -7.70 18.96
CA ILE A 56 6.30 -7.42 19.87
C ILE A 56 6.22 -5.91 20.17
N GLU A 57 7.36 -5.29 20.45
CA GLU A 57 7.40 -3.84 20.69
C GLU A 57 7.02 -3.03 19.45
N LEU A 58 7.51 -3.43 18.27
CA LEU A 58 7.10 -2.83 17.01
C LEU A 58 5.60 -2.99 16.77
N ALA A 59 5.05 -4.17 17.05
CA ALA A 59 3.61 -4.43 16.93
C ALA A 59 2.78 -3.50 17.82
N LYS A 60 3.19 -3.28 19.07
CA LYS A 60 2.51 -2.34 19.98
C LYS A 60 2.53 -0.91 19.43
N LEU A 61 3.68 -0.43 18.96
CA LEU A 61 3.81 0.90 18.39
C LEU A 61 2.92 1.08 17.13
N ILE A 62 2.83 0.05 16.29
CA ILE A 62 1.98 0.07 15.10
C ILE A 62 0.50 0.10 15.49
N THR A 63 0.06 -0.74 16.44
CA THR A 63 -1.34 -0.75 16.89
C THR A 63 -1.73 0.52 17.64
N GLU A 64 -0.79 1.18 18.30
CA GLU A 64 -0.99 2.51 18.89
C GLU A 64 -1.17 3.58 17.81
N ALA A 65 -0.35 3.53 16.75
CA ALA A 65 -0.41 4.49 15.65
C ALA A 65 -1.66 4.35 14.78
N PHE A 66 -2.14 3.12 14.59
CA PHE A 66 -3.27 2.77 13.73
C PHE A 66 -4.33 2.01 14.53
N PRO A 67 -5.29 2.71 15.16
CA PRO A 67 -6.31 2.07 16.01
C PRO A 67 -7.19 1.04 15.29
N SER A 68 -7.25 1.08 13.96
CA SER A 68 -7.95 0.08 13.13
C SER A 68 -7.24 -1.28 13.08
N ILE A 69 -5.97 -1.35 13.51
CA ILE A 69 -5.16 -2.56 13.49
C ILE A 69 -5.22 -3.26 14.86
N GLU A 70 -5.95 -4.37 14.95
CA GLU A 70 -5.98 -5.23 16.15
C GLU A 70 -4.92 -6.33 16.11
N LEU A 71 -4.62 -6.83 14.90
CA LEU A 71 -3.62 -7.88 14.67
C LEU A 71 -2.75 -7.49 13.47
N LEU A 72 -1.47 -7.80 13.54
CA LEU A 72 -0.56 -7.54 12.43
C LEU A 72 0.35 -8.72 12.14
N ARG A 73 0.83 -8.75 10.92
CA ARG A 73 1.88 -9.66 10.46
C ARG A 73 2.94 -8.89 9.71
N LEU A 74 4.19 -9.07 10.11
CA LEU A 74 5.33 -8.51 9.39
C LEU A 74 5.60 -9.30 8.10
N THR A 75 5.98 -8.59 7.06
CA THR A 75 6.39 -9.12 5.76
C THR A 75 7.67 -8.43 5.31
N SER A 76 8.34 -8.97 4.29
CA SER A 76 9.62 -8.44 3.83
C SER A 76 9.51 -7.35 2.77
N SER A 77 8.31 -7.10 2.23
CA SER A 77 8.08 -6.07 1.21
C SER A 77 6.62 -5.61 1.16
N GLY A 78 6.38 -4.43 0.56
CA GLY A 78 5.03 -3.94 0.29
C GLY A 78 4.25 -4.87 -0.66
N THR A 79 4.92 -5.51 -1.62
CA THR A 79 4.30 -6.52 -2.50
C THR A 79 3.76 -7.71 -1.70
N GLU A 80 4.53 -8.22 -0.74
CA GLU A 80 4.08 -9.32 0.13
C GLU A 80 2.94 -8.89 1.05
N ALA A 81 2.97 -7.65 1.54
CA ALA A 81 1.91 -7.09 2.35
C ALA A 81 0.59 -7.01 1.57
N THR A 82 0.59 -6.38 0.40
CA THR A 82 -0.61 -6.23 -0.44
C THR A 82 -1.13 -7.57 -0.96
N MET A 83 -0.24 -8.48 -1.37
CA MET A 83 -0.60 -9.84 -1.74
C MET A 83 -1.28 -10.58 -0.59
N SER A 84 -0.77 -10.44 0.63
CA SER A 84 -1.31 -11.11 1.81
C SER A 84 -2.66 -10.50 2.21
N ALA A 85 -2.80 -9.18 2.16
CA ALA A 85 -4.04 -8.46 2.45
C ALA A 85 -5.17 -8.86 1.47
N ILE A 86 -4.88 -8.93 0.17
CA ILE A 86 -5.86 -9.39 -0.84
C ILE A 86 -6.25 -10.86 -0.60
N ARG A 87 -5.27 -11.73 -0.29
CA ARG A 87 -5.56 -13.12 0.02
C ARG A 87 -6.46 -13.26 1.25
N LEU A 88 -6.19 -12.44 2.28
CA LEU A 88 -7.03 -12.39 3.48
C LEU A 88 -8.44 -11.92 3.16
N ALA A 89 -8.59 -10.85 2.39
CA ALA A 89 -9.90 -10.33 1.97
C ALA A 89 -10.70 -11.36 1.16
N ARG A 90 -10.05 -12.06 0.22
CA ARG A 90 -10.67 -13.16 -0.54
C ARG A 90 -11.08 -14.32 0.36
N GLY A 91 -10.21 -14.74 1.28
CA GLY A 91 -10.52 -15.82 2.23
C GLY A 91 -11.67 -15.48 3.18
N TYR A 92 -11.75 -14.24 3.63
CA TYR A 92 -12.81 -13.77 4.51
C TYR A 92 -14.16 -13.63 3.82
N THR A 93 -14.18 -13.06 2.61
CA THR A 93 -15.42 -12.79 1.87
C THR A 93 -15.92 -13.97 1.03
N GLY A 94 -15.05 -14.93 0.72
CA GLY A 94 -15.32 -15.99 -0.25
C GLY A 94 -15.44 -15.52 -1.71
N LYS A 95 -15.05 -14.28 -2.00
CA LYS A 95 -15.13 -13.62 -3.31
C LYS A 95 -13.75 -13.48 -3.95
N ASN A 96 -13.67 -13.22 -5.27
CA ASN A 96 -12.42 -13.21 -6.03
C ASN A 96 -11.99 -11.82 -6.52
N GLY A 97 -12.94 -10.93 -6.81
CA GLY A 97 -12.69 -9.65 -7.46
C GLY A 97 -11.95 -8.65 -6.59
N VAL A 98 -11.11 -7.86 -7.20
CA VAL A 98 -10.38 -6.75 -6.58
C VAL A 98 -10.63 -5.48 -7.38
N ILE A 99 -10.94 -4.40 -6.72
CA ILE A 99 -10.96 -3.07 -7.34
C ILE A 99 -9.67 -2.35 -6.94
N LYS A 100 -8.95 -1.79 -7.91
CA LYS A 100 -7.84 -0.85 -7.69
C LYS A 100 -8.06 0.42 -8.50
N PHE A 101 -7.33 1.46 -8.20
CA PHE A 101 -7.46 2.74 -8.91
C PHE A 101 -6.39 2.92 -9.98
N ARG A 102 -6.77 3.59 -11.09
CA ARG A 102 -5.84 3.96 -12.15
C ARG A 102 -4.70 4.80 -11.57
N GLY A 103 -3.47 4.45 -11.92
CA GLY A 103 -2.27 5.15 -11.46
C GLY A 103 -1.74 4.69 -10.09
N CYS A 104 -2.53 4.01 -9.26
CA CYS A 104 -2.05 3.43 -8.01
C CYS A 104 -1.12 2.23 -8.26
N TYR A 105 -0.07 2.14 -7.46
CA TYR A 105 0.88 1.03 -7.47
C TYR A 105 0.83 0.29 -6.13
N HIS A 106 0.62 -1.01 -6.20
CA HIS A 106 0.47 -1.86 -5.02
C HIS A 106 1.41 -3.08 -5.05
N GLY A 107 2.64 -2.86 -5.49
CA GLY A 107 3.60 -3.94 -5.70
C GLY A 107 3.42 -4.66 -7.03
N HIS A 108 4.14 -5.77 -7.20
CA HIS A 108 4.27 -6.46 -8.50
C HIS A 108 3.67 -7.87 -8.50
N VAL A 109 2.68 -8.14 -7.66
CA VAL A 109 1.90 -9.38 -7.76
C VAL A 109 1.06 -9.36 -9.05
N ASP A 110 1.02 -10.47 -9.77
CA ASP A 110 0.41 -10.57 -11.11
C ASP A 110 -1.01 -10.01 -11.19
N SER A 111 -1.83 -10.26 -10.17
CA SER A 111 -3.21 -9.75 -10.13
C SER A 111 -3.31 -8.22 -10.04
N LEU A 112 -2.24 -7.51 -9.68
CA LEU A 112 -2.21 -6.04 -9.58
C LEU A 112 -1.46 -5.38 -10.75
N LEU A 113 -0.73 -6.14 -11.57
CA LEU A 113 -0.06 -5.67 -12.79
C LEU A 113 -1.04 -5.60 -13.96
N VAL A 114 -2.05 -4.77 -13.79
CA VAL A 114 -3.17 -4.62 -14.72
C VAL A 114 -3.45 -3.16 -15.01
N LYS A 115 -3.93 -2.90 -16.22
CA LYS A 115 -4.45 -1.60 -16.66
C LYS A 115 -5.90 -1.73 -17.11
N ALA A 116 -6.61 -0.61 -17.26
CA ALA A 116 -7.95 -0.62 -17.81
C ALA A 116 -7.93 -1.14 -19.25
N GLY A 117 -8.89 -2.00 -19.59
CA GLY A 117 -9.16 -2.42 -20.96
C GLY A 117 -9.60 -1.25 -21.83
N SER A 118 -9.62 -1.42 -23.16
CA SER A 118 -10.10 -0.43 -24.10
C SER A 118 -11.63 -0.29 -24.03
N GLY A 119 -12.13 0.94 -24.10
CA GLY A 119 -13.57 1.25 -24.11
C GLY A 119 -14.23 1.17 -22.73
N LEU A 120 -15.51 0.78 -22.71
CA LEU A 120 -16.33 0.66 -21.50
C LEU A 120 -15.99 -0.57 -20.64
N ALA A 121 -14.98 -1.35 -21.01
CA ALA A 121 -14.56 -2.53 -20.27
C ALA A 121 -13.82 -2.11 -18.97
N THR A 122 -14.44 -2.34 -17.84
CA THR A 122 -13.87 -2.13 -16.51
C THR A 122 -12.93 -3.26 -16.08
N PHE A 123 -12.84 -4.33 -16.87
CA PHE A 123 -11.96 -5.46 -16.58
C PHE A 123 -10.50 -5.10 -16.83
N GLY A 124 -9.64 -5.47 -15.90
CA GLY A 124 -8.20 -5.32 -16.05
C GLY A 124 -7.68 -6.21 -17.18
N VAL A 125 -6.79 -5.66 -18.00
CA VAL A 125 -5.96 -6.43 -18.92
C VAL A 125 -4.53 -6.42 -18.41
N PRO A 126 -3.74 -7.50 -18.63
CA PRO A 126 -2.34 -7.50 -18.22
C PRO A 126 -1.59 -6.28 -18.76
N ASP A 127 -0.87 -5.58 -17.88
CA ASP A 127 -0.02 -4.43 -18.26
C ASP A 127 1.44 -4.85 -18.45
N SER A 128 1.79 -6.03 -17.97
CA SER A 128 3.14 -6.58 -18.05
C SER A 128 3.15 -7.88 -18.85
N LYS A 129 4.16 -8.03 -19.71
CA LYS A 129 4.41 -9.30 -20.39
C LYS A 129 4.69 -10.41 -19.35
N GLY A 130 4.08 -11.58 -19.52
CA GLY A 130 4.23 -12.70 -18.60
C GLY A 130 3.12 -12.83 -17.55
N VAL A 131 2.25 -11.83 -17.41
CA VAL A 131 1.05 -11.95 -16.56
C VAL A 131 -0.05 -12.68 -17.32
N PRO A 132 -0.48 -13.88 -16.85
CA PRO A 132 -1.58 -14.60 -17.46
C PRO A 132 -2.90 -13.81 -17.33
N TYR A 133 -3.72 -13.85 -18.39
CA TYR A 133 -5.04 -13.19 -18.36
C TYR A 133 -5.92 -13.68 -17.21
N ASP A 134 -5.87 -14.94 -16.89
CA ASP A 134 -6.67 -15.54 -15.82
C ASP A 134 -6.36 -14.96 -14.42
N LEU A 135 -5.16 -14.46 -14.19
CA LEU A 135 -4.81 -13.75 -12.95
C LEU A 135 -5.26 -12.28 -12.96
N ALA A 136 -5.29 -11.66 -14.14
CA ALA A 136 -5.68 -10.27 -14.31
C ALA A 136 -7.20 -10.05 -14.37
N LYS A 137 -7.97 -11.03 -14.86
CA LYS A 137 -9.42 -10.90 -15.16
C LYS A 137 -10.30 -10.56 -13.95
N HIS A 138 -9.84 -10.85 -12.74
CA HIS A 138 -10.57 -10.56 -11.50
C HIS A 138 -10.25 -9.18 -10.92
N THR A 139 -9.37 -8.41 -11.57
CA THR A 139 -9.02 -7.07 -11.11
C THR A 139 -9.70 -6.02 -11.96
N HIS A 140 -10.44 -5.14 -11.31
CA HIS A 140 -11.20 -4.06 -11.92
C HIS A 140 -10.50 -2.73 -11.67
N ILE A 141 -10.53 -1.83 -12.64
CA ILE A 141 -9.90 -0.51 -12.55
C ILE A 141 -10.98 0.56 -12.38
N ALA A 142 -10.90 1.29 -11.29
CA ALA A 142 -11.70 2.49 -11.03
C ALA A 142 -10.86 3.77 -11.22
N GLU A 143 -11.52 4.91 -11.29
CA GLU A 143 -10.87 6.23 -11.34
C GLU A 143 -10.82 6.81 -9.92
N PHE A 144 -9.64 7.28 -9.50
CA PHE A 144 -9.46 7.94 -8.21
C PHE A 144 -10.26 9.26 -8.17
N ASN A 145 -10.80 9.62 -7.01
CA ASN A 145 -11.71 10.77 -6.82
C ASN A 145 -13.04 10.68 -7.59
N HIS A 146 -13.40 9.51 -8.13
CA HIS A 146 -14.65 9.30 -8.85
C HIS A 146 -15.43 8.10 -8.29
N ILE A 147 -16.16 8.32 -7.20
CA ILE A 147 -16.91 7.25 -6.51
C ILE A 147 -17.88 6.50 -7.44
N ASP A 148 -18.49 7.19 -8.41
CA ASP A 148 -19.38 6.57 -9.41
C ASP A 148 -18.69 5.48 -10.22
N SER A 149 -17.37 5.57 -10.40
CA SER A 149 -16.61 4.54 -11.11
C SER A 149 -16.56 3.23 -10.32
N VAL A 150 -16.46 3.32 -8.99
CA VAL A 150 -16.50 2.17 -8.08
C VAL A 150 -17.92 1.61 -8.02
N MET A 151 -18.94 2.48 -7.87
CA MET A 151 -20.35 2.09 -7.83
C MET A 151 -20.74 1.24 -9.05
N ARG A 152 -20.40 1.71 -10.26
CA ARG A 152 -20.67 0.97 -11.51
C ARG A 152 -20.03 -0.42 -11.55
N ILE A 153 -18.85 -0.59 -10.97
CA ILE A 153 -18.19 -1.91 -10.89
C ILE A 153 -18.94 -2.82 -9.91
N VAL A 154 -19.28 -2.32 -8.73
CA VAL A 154 -19.97 -3.06 -7.67
C VAL A 154 -21.40 -3.45 -8.08
N GLU A 155 -22.10 -2.60 -8.81
CA GLU A 155 -23.43 -2.90 -9.34
C GLU A 155 -23.40 -4.07 -10.34
N LYS A 156 -22.42 -4.06 -11.24
CA LYS A 156 -22.28 -5.06 -12.30
C LYS A 156 -21.63 -6.36 -11.84
N ASN A 157 -20.88 -6.34 -10.74
CA ASN A 157 -20.12 -7.49 -10.29
C ASN A 157 -20.32 -7.71 -8.77
N LYS A 158 -20.96 -8.81 -8.41
CA LYS A 158 -21.21 -9.19 -7.01
C LYS A 158 -20.08 -10.02 -6.38
N ASP A 159 -19.07 -10.37 -7.17
CA ASP A 159 -17.91 -11.18 -6.74
C ASP A 159 -16.70 -10.31 -6.31
N ILE A 160 -16.92 -9.10 -5.82
CA ILE A 160 -15.84 -8.21 -5.35
C ILE A 160 -15.51 -8.52 -3.89
N ALA A 161 -14.27 -8.93 -3.64
CA ALA A 161 -13.72 -9.20 -2.32
C ALA A 161 -13.26 -7.93 -1.62
N CYS A 162 -12.51 -7.08 -2.34
CA CYS A 162 -11.94 -5.87 -1.75
C CYS A 162 -11.72 -4.75 -2.77
N VAL A 163 -11.60 -3.55 -2.22
CA VAL A 163 -11.00 -2.38 -2.87
C VAL A 163 -9.65 -2.14 -2.23
N ILE A 164 -8.61 -1.89 -3.03
CA ILE A 164 -7.30 -1.45 -2.56
C ILE A 164 -7.01 -0.05 -3.08
N VAL A 165 -6.57 0.84 -2.21
CA VAL A 165 -6.37 2.26 -2.50
C VAL A 165 -5.14 2.82 -1.78
N GLU A 166 -4.32 3.62 -2.48
CA GLU A 166 -3.42 4.56 -1.82
C GLU A 166 -4.28 5.73 -1.32
N PRO A 167 -4.38 6.02 -0.02
CA PRO A 167 -5.25 7.12 0.46
C PRO A 167 -4.78 8.50 -0.05
N ILE A 168 -3.49 8.64 -0.31
CA ILE A 168 -2.89 9.72 -1.10
C ILE A 168 -2.07 9.04 -2.19
N MET A 169 -2.40 9.25 -3.45
CA MET A 169 -1.64 8.63 -4.54
C MET A 169 -0.22 9.22 -4.59
N GLY A 170 0.79 8.37 -4.51
CA GLY A 170 2.19 8.76 -4.57
C GLY A 170 2.89 8.39 -5.87
N ASN A 171 2.46 7.33 -6.55
CA ASN A 171 3.17 6.77 -7.69
C ASN A 171 3.11 7.62 -8.98
N VAL A 172 2.05 8.41 -9.16
CA VAL A 172 1.85 9.27 -10.35
C VAL A 172 2.03 10.76 -10.07
N GLY A 173 2.71 11.08 -8.99
CA GLY A 173 2.75 12.39 -8.37
C GLY A 173 1.83 12.41 -7.15
N VAL A 174 1.84 13.50 -6.39
CA VAL A 174 0.99 13.59 -5.21
C VAL A 174 -0.42 14.02 -5.63
N VAL A 175 -1.36 13.07 -5.57
CA VAL A 175 -2.78 13.36 -5.81
C VAL A 175 -3.54 13.13 -4.50
N LEU A 176 -4.08 14.21 -3.96
CA LEU A 176 -4.87 14.16 -2.74
C LEU A 176 -6.28 13.63 -3.03
N PRO A 177 -6.91 12.93 -2.07
CA PRO A 177 -8.32 12.64 -2.17
C PRO A 177 -9.12 13.95 -2.12
N GLU A 178 -10.13 14.06 -2.99
CA GLU A 178 -11.11 15.13 -2.90
C GLU A 178 -11.98 14.95 -1.66
N SER A 179 -12.62 16.04 -1.21
CA SER A 179 -13.49 16.03 -0.04
C SER A 179 -14.51 14.89 -0.12
N ASN A 180 -14.59 14.09 0.94
CA ASN A 180 -15.49 12.95 1.13
C ASN A 180 -15.21 11.69 0.28
N PHE A 181 -14.25 11.69 -0.67
CA PHE A 181 -14.02 10.51 -1.53
C PHE A 181 -13.71 9.25 -0.72
N LEU A 182 -12.84 9.35 0.29
CA LEU A 182 -12.47 8.18 1.11
C LEU A 182 -13.58 7.74 2.04
N GLU A 183 -14.35 8.70 2.60
CA GLU A 183 -15.54 8.41 3.42
C GLU A 183 -16.62 7.73 2.57
N ASP A 184 -16.91 8.27 1.37
CA ASP A 184 -17.89 7.69 0.45
C ASP A 184 -17.48 6.28 0.02
N LEU A 185 -16.19 6.07 -0.20
CA LEU A 185 -15.63 4.76 -0.52
C LEU A 185 -15.81 3.77 0.63
N GLU A 186 -15.55 4.20 1.87
CA GLU A 186 -15.76 3.38 3.06
C GLU A 186 -17.23 3.00 3.22
N VAL A 187 -18.15 3.97 3.11
CA VAL A 187 -19.59 3.75 3.20
C VAL A 187 -20.07 2.79 2.11
N LEU A 188 -19.60 2.98 0.87
CA LEU A 188 -19.93 2.10 -0.25
C LEU A 188 -19.47 0.65 0.02
N CYS A 189 -18.21 0.49 0.42
CA CYS A 189 -17.63 -0.82 0.69
C CYS A 189 -18.37 -1.54 1.83
N ARG A 190 -18.64 -0.84 2.93
CA ARG A 190 -19.38 -1.36 4.08
C ARG A 190 -20.78 -1.85 3.68
N ASN A 191 -21.53 -1.04 2.92
CA ASN A 191 -22.88 -1.38 2.47
C ASN A 191 -22.89 -2.55 1.49
N ALA A 192 -21.84 -2.74 0.71
CA ALA A 192 -21.73 -3.82 -0.28
C ALA A 192 -21.08 -5.10 0.28
N GLY A 193 -20.63 -5.11 1.54
CA GLY A 193 -19.90 -6.23 2.14
C GLY A 193 -18.57 -6.49 1.40
N ILE A 194 -17.85 -5.41 1.08
CA ILE A 194 -16.55 -5.40 0.41
C ILE A 194 -15.52 -4.90 1.41
N MET A 195 -14.38 -5.58 1.50
CA MET A 195 -13.28 -5.14 2.35
C MET A 195 -12.56 -3.95 1.72
N ILE A 196 -12.13 -2.99 2.54
CA ILE A 196 -11.25 -1.91 2.09
C ILE A 196 -9.83 -2.17 2.59
N ILE A 197 -8.85 -1.95 1.72
CA ILE A 197 -7.41 -2.06 2.02
C ILE A 197 -6.79 -0.70 1.74
N PHE A 198 -6.36 -0.01 2.79
CA PHE A 198 -5.56 1.20 2.66
C PHE A 198 -4.09 0.84 2.51
N ASP A 199 -3.53 1.13 1.34
CA ASP A 199 -2.10 0.97 1.09
C ASP A 199 -1.35 2.21 1.58
N GLU A 200 -0.82 2.11 2.77
CA GLU A 200 -0.05 3.15 3.45
C GLU A 200 1.47 2.94 3.31
N VAL A 201 1.92 2.18 2.33
CA VAL A 201 3.37 1.92 2.13
C VAL A 201 4.16 3.22 1.97
N ILE A 202 3.57 4.25 1.34
CA ILE A 202 4.20 5.57 1.21
C ILE A 202 3.78 6.50 2.35
N THR A 203 2.52 6.51 2.73
CA THR A 203 1.92 7.51 3.63
C THR A 203 2.03 7.17 5.10
N GLY A 204 2.10 5.88 5.46
CA GLY A 204 2.20 5.42 6.83
C GLY A 204 3.45 5.97 7.52
N PHE A 205 3.29 6.52 8.72
CA PHE A 205 4.32 7.20 9.52
C PHE A 205 5.01 8.41 8.83
N ARG A 206 4.64 8.72 7.60
CA ARG A 206 5.25 9.83 6.84
C ARG A 206 4.44 11.10 6.94
N VAL A 207 3.14 11.04 6.66
CA VAL A 207 2.27 12.22 6.64
C VAL A 207 1.74 12.56 8.04
N ALA A 208 1.60 11.55 8.89
CA ALA A 208 1.28 11.63 10.31
C ALA A 208 1.72 10.34 11.00
N PHE A 209 1.72 10.28 12.34
CA PHE A 209 2.03 9.07 13.11
C PHE A 209 1.09 7.92 12.76
N GLY A 210 -0.22 8.18 12.61
CA GLY A 210 -1.23 7.21 12.15
C GLY A 210 -1.49 7.24 10.64
N GLY A 211 -0.51 7.70 9.82
CA GLY A 211 -0.63 7.73 8.35
C GLY A 211 -1.71 8.66 7.83
N ALA A 212 -2.13 8.42 6.60
CA ALA A 212 -3.22 9.17 5.98
C ALA A 212 -4.59 8.84 6.60
N GLN A 213 -4.80 7.63 7.11
CA GLN A 213 -6.02 7.27 7.84
C GLN A 213 -6.28 8.24 9.02
N HIS A 214 -5.22 8.61 9.75
CA HIS A 214 -5.34 9.58 10.85
C HIS A 214 -5.74 10.99 10.34
N ILE A 215 -5.16 11.44 9.21
CA ILE A 215 -5.44 12.77 8.64
C ILE A 215 -6.88 12.88 8.16
N TYR A 216 -7.37 11.83 7.50
CA TYR A 216 -8.72 11.82 6.89
C TYR A 216 -9.79 11.22 7.82
N ASN A 217 -9.41 10.78 9.01
CA ASN A 217 -10.30 10.18 10.02
C ASN A 217 -11.14 9.01 9.47
N ILE A 218 -10.46 8.07 8.82
CA ILE A 218 -11.02 6.86 8.17
C ILE A 218 -10.44 5.60 8.80
#